data_9f9b99acd0551d9ea007a1dbeb553e0d
#
_entry.id   9f9b99acd0551d9ea007a1dbeb553e0d
#
_cell.length_a   1.000
_cell.length_b   1.000
_cell.length_c   1.000
_cell.angle_alpha   90.00
_cell.angle_beta   90.00
_cell.angle_gamma   90.00
#
_symmetry.space_group_name_H-M   'P 1'
#
loop_
_entity.id
_entity.type
_entity.pdbx_description
1 polymer ?
#
loop_
_entity_poly.entity_id
_entity_poly.type
_entity_poly.pdbx_seq_one_letter_code
_entity_poly.pdbx_strand_id
1 'polypeptide(L)'
;THLTEEIISILSGKKGVMRSIISGRTAFSERSVIVPNAKLKMDEISLPYFGLALLMEQVIINILQKSYNITYAQAYKLWYYATLQVDQRVLDIINNLIKAGKVRVLINRNPTIFYQSIVYKRVVECTLDFVMGMDVYPLDGLTADFDGDTLNIKMLYNKRFADECEKIYSPRNAFCISRDDGRMNSSVNIFKDTVINLNGLINLSKECYSSDNKQKIAALQEKYKNII
;
A
#
# COMPACT_ATOMS: atom_id res chain seq x y z
N THR A 1 40.08 2.50 29.36
CA THR A 1 39.70 3.08 28.06
C THR A 1 39.32 1.99 27.06
N HIS A 2 40.12 0.92 26.89
CA HIS A 2 39.82 -0.17 25.94
C HIS A 2 38.53 -0.93 26.27
N LEU A 3 38.30 -1.25 27.53
CA LEU A 3 37.08 -1.93 28.00
C LEU A 3 35.81 -1.11 27.74
N THR A 4 35.90 0.21 27.94
CA THR A 4 34.77 1.12 27.67
C THR A 4 34.44 1.18 26.20
N GLU A 5 35.43 1.19 25.32
CA GLU A 5 35.26 1.16 23.86
C GLU A 5 34.66 -0.16 23.40
N GLU A 6 35.07 -1.29 23.95
CA GLU A 6 34.49 -2.60 23.66
C GLU A 6 33.01 -2.67 24.10
N ILE A 7 32.67 -2.22 25.29
CA ILE A 7 31.28 -2.15 25.78
C ILE A 7 30.46 -1.26 24.90
N ILE A 8 30.95 -0.09 24.50
CA ILE A 8 30.24 0.82 23.57
C ILE A 8 30.03 0.16 22.23
N SER A 9 31.02 -0.58 21.70
CA SER A 9 30.90 -1.27 20.42
C SER A 9 29.86 -2.40 20.43
N ILE A 10 29.73 -3.11 21.55
CA ILE A 10 28.71 -4.16 21.76
C ILE A 10 27.31 -3.56 21.90
N LEU A 11 27.20 -2.40 22.54
CA LEU A 11 25.91 -1.76 22.82
C LEU A 11 25.41 -0.91 21.64
N SER A 12 26.32 -0.25 20.93
CA SER A 12 26.00 0.74 19.90
C SER A 12 26.07 0.18 18.47
N GLY A 13 25.62 0.98 17.51
CA GLY A 13 25.66 0.65 16.10
C GLY A 13 24.51 -0.22 15.60
N LYS A 14 24.53 -0.54 14.31
CA LYS A 14 23.44 -1.29 13.63
C LYS A 14 23.26 -2.72 14.14
N LYS A 15 24.33 -3.34 14.65
CA LYS A 15 24.35 -4.70 15.20
C LYS A 15 24.37 -4.72 16.73
N GLY A 16 24.44 -3.56 17.38
CA GLY A 16 24.49 -3.44 18.84
C GLY A 16 23.20 -3.91 19.53
N VAL A 17 23.36 -4.36 20.79
CA VAL A 17 22.27 -4.87 21.63
C VAL A 17 21.10 -3.88 21.75
N MET A 18 21.41 -2.58 21.87
CA MET A 18 20.37 -1.53 21.96
C MET A 18 19.46 -1.50 20.73
N ARG A 19 20.00 -1.75 19.54
CA ARG A 19 19.22 -1.71 18.31
C ARG A 19 18.64 -3.07 17.92
N SER A 20 19.32 -4.15 18.20
CA SER A 20 18.89 -5.50 17.81
C SER A 20 17.89 -6.13 18.77
N ILE A 21 17.99 -5.83 20.07
CA ILE A 21 17.21 -6.48 21.12
C ILE A 21 16.21 -5.50 21.78
N ILE A 22 16.67 -4.32 22.21
CA ILE A 22 15.85 -3.37 22.96
C ILE A 22 14.89 -2.61 22.03
N SER A 23 15.34 -2.14 20.86
CA SER A 23 14.45 -1.57 19.85
C SER A 23 13.85 -2.67 18.97
N GLY A 24 13.02 -3.51 19.54
CA GLY A 24 12.37 -4.62 18.88
C GLY A 24 11.52 -4.15 17.67
N ARG A 25 11.37 -5.04 16.71
CA ARG A 25 10.49 -4.78 15.55
C ARG A 25 9.04 -4.65 16.04
N THR A 26 8.33 -3.68 15.51
CA THR A 26 6.89 -3.54 15.78
C THR A 26 6.16 -4.77 15.25
N ALA A 27 5.42 -5.46 16.12
CA ALA A 27 4.60 -6.60 15.71
C ALA A 27 3.58 -6.20 14.64
N PHE A 28 3.20 -7.14 13.79
CA PHE A 28 2.21 -6.95 12.71
C PHE A 28 2.58 -5.81 11.76
N SER A 29 3.85 -5.72 11.43
CA SER A 29 4.38 -4.78 10.48
C SER A 29 5.27 -5.48 9.46
N GLU A 30 5.29 -4.93 8.26
CA GLU A 30 6.10 -5.40 7.15
C GLU A 30 6.68 -4.21 6.39
N ARG A 31 7.62 -4.51 5.51
CA ARG A 31 8.21 -3.55 4.60
C ARG A 31 8.28 -4.15 3.21
N SER A 32 7.70 -3.46 2.23
CA SER A 32 7.65 -3.93 0.84
C SER A 32 8.06 -2.84 -0.14
N VAL A 33 8.62 -3.25 -1.29
CA VAL A 33 8.92 -2.37 -2.42
C VAL A 33 7.63 -1.98 -3.11
N ILE A 34 7.51 -0.72 -3.52
CA ILE A 34 6.34 -0.20 -4.23
C ILE A 34 6.48 -0.30 -5.75
N VAL A 35 5.36 -0.60 -6.39
CA VAL A 35 5.22 -0.56 -7.85
C VAL A 35 3.92 0.13 -8.24
N PRO A 36 3.86 0.80 -9.40
CA PRO A 36 2.63 1.47 -9.84
C PRO A 36 1.56 0.46 -10.21
N ASN A 37 0.31 0.71 -9.77
CA ASN A 37 -0.85 -0.04 -10.20
C ASN A 37 -2.03 0.90 -10.46
N ALA A 38 -2.24 1.23 -11.75
CA ALA A 38 -3.26 2.16 -12.20
C ALA A 38 -4.71 1.67 -12.03
N LYS A 39 -4.92 0.39 -11.68
CA LYS A 39 -6.26 -0.17 -11.44
C LYS A 39 -6.77 0.15 -10.03
N LEU A 40 -5.88 0.52 -9.13
CA LEU A 40 -6.20 0.81 -7.73
C LEU A 40 -6.72 2.23 -7.57
N LYS A 41 -7.72 2.38 -6.70
CA LYS A 41 -8.19 3.69 -6.28
C LYS A 41 -7.25 4.29 -5.23
N MET A 42 -7.39 5.59 -5.01
CA MET A 42 -6.58 6.38 -4.08
C MET A 42 -6.48 5.79 -2.66
N ASP A 43 -7.52 5.10 -2.19
CA ASP A 43 -7.56 4.46 -0.86
C ASP A 43 -7.26 2.95 -0.89
N GLU A 44 -6.91 2.41 -2.04
CA GLU A 44 -6.71 0.98 -2.26
C GLU A 44 -5.24 0.63 -2.41
N ILE A 45 -4.90 -0.64 -2.09
CA ILE A 45 -3.55 -1.17 -2.19
C ILE A 45 -3.61 -2.67 -2.46
N SER A 46 -2.68 -3.18 -3.25
CA SER A 46 -2.43 -4.62 -3.35
C SER A 46 -1.17 -4.99 -2.57
N LEU A 47 -1.23 -6.10 -1.84
CA LEU A 47 -0.13 -6.57 -1.01
C LEU A 47 0.29 -7.99 -1.37
N PRO A 48 1.59 -8.31 -1.21
CA PRO A 48 2.11 -9.65 -1.43
C PRO A 48 1.53 -10.65 -0.42
N TYR A 49 1.30 -11.89 -0.87
CA TYR A 49 0.80 -13.00 -0.04
C TYR A 49 1.65 -13.20 1.22
N PHE A 50 2.98 -13.26 1.06
CA PHE A 50 3.89 -13.50 2.19
C PHE A 50 3.81 -12.39 3.23
N GLY A 51 3.67 -11.14 2.79
CA GLY A 51 3.46 -10.01 3.66
C GLY A 51 2.13 -10.05 4.40
N LEU A 52 1.06 -10.38 3.72
CA LEU A 52 -0.25 -10.55 4.34
C LEU A 52 -0.28 -11.71 5.32
N ALA A 53 0.40 -12.82 5.02
CA ALA A 53 0.52 -13.96 5.94
C ALA A 53 1.22 -13.57 7.25
N LEU A 54 2.27 -12.73 7.17
CA LEU A 54 2.98 -12.20 8.35
C LEU A 54 2.15 -11.16 9.09
N LEU A 55 1.56 -10.21 8.36
CA LEU A 55 0.73 -9.16 8.95
C LEU A 55 -0.48 -9.71 9.69
N MET A 56 -1.07 -10.80 9.21
CA MET A 56 -2.32 -11.36 9.70
C MET A 56 -2.13 -12.64 10.54
N GLU A 57 -0.96 -12.89 11.08
CA GLU A 57 -0.59 -14.07 11.86
C GLU A 57 -1.71 -14.53 12.80
N GLN A 58 -2.06 -13.71 13.78
CA GLN A 58 -3.02 -14.09 14.82
C GLN A 58 -4.43 -14.36 14.27
N VAL A 59 -4.84 -13.61 13.25
CA VAL A 59 -6.15 -13.80 12.62
C VAL A 59 -6.20 -15.13 11.86
N ILE A 60 -5.14 -15.42 11.09
CA ILE A 60 -5.04 -16.68 10.32
C ILE A 60 -5.01 -17.88 11.27
N ILE A 61 -4.17 -17.84 12.32
CA ILE A 61 -4.08 -18.91 13.31
C ILE A 61 -5.45 -19.16 13.97
N ASN A 62 -6.14 -18.11 14.40
CA ASN A 62 -7.46 -18.22 15.02
C ASN A 62 -8.52 -18.80 14.05
N ILE A 63 -8.48 -18.42 12.78
CA ILE A 63 -9.40 -18.97 11.77
C ILE A 63 -9.08 -20.44 11.50
N LEU A 64 -7.78 -20.79 11.35
CA LEU A 64 -7.35 -22.18 11.16
C LEU A 64 -7.80 -23.07 12.31
N GLN A 65 -7.64 -22.63 13.57
CA GLN A 65 -8.10 -23.36 14.75
C GLN A 65 -9.61 -23.64 14.68
N LYS A 66 -10.40 -22.61 14.38
CA LYS A 66 -11.87 -22.74 14.34
C LYS A 66 -12.37 -23.55 13.15
N SER A 67 -11.76 -23.38 11.97
CA SER A 67 -12.21 -24.05 10.74
C SER A 67 -11.84 -25.52 10.69
N TYR A 68 -10.69 -25.89 11.26
CA TYR A 68 -10.18 -27.27 11.20
C TYR A 68 -10.22 -27.97 12.55
N ASN A 69 -10.72 -27.33 13.61
CA ASN A 69 -10.76 -27.85 14.98
C ASN A 69 -9.41 -28.41 15.46
N ILE A 70 -8.33 -27.68 15.19
CA ILE A 70 -6.95 -28.04 15.51
C ILE A 70 -6.43 -27.23 16.69
N THR A 71 -5.38 -27.74 17.34
CA THR A 71 -4.72 -27.04 18.44
C THR A 71 -3.95 -25.81 17.94
N TYR A 72 -3.67 -24.88 18.86
CA TYR A 72 -2.86 -23.69 18.53
C TYR A 72 -1.50 -24.07 17.91
N ALA A 73 -0.81 -25.06 18.47
CA ALA A 73 0.49 -25.51 17.98
C ALA A 73 0.42 -26.03 16.52
N GLN A 74 -0.64 -26.76 16.18
CA GLN A 74 -0.86 -27.25 14.83
C GLN A 74 -1.19 -26.11 13.87
N ALA A 75 -2.06 -25.16 14.29
CA ALA A 75 -2.41 -24.00 13.49
C ALA A 75 -1.19 -23.08 13.27
N TYR A 76 -0.38 -22.87 14.31
CA TYR A 76 0.87 -22.11 14.22
C TYR A 76 1.85 -22.77 13.23
N LYS A 77 2.01 -24.08 13.29
CA LYS A 77 2.88 -24.84 12.36
C LYS A 77 2.40 -24.67 10.90
N LEU A 78 1.09 -24.75 10.65
CA LEU A 78 0.52 -24.53 9.33
C LEU A 78 0.77 -23.10 8.83
N TRP A 79 0.51 -22.11 9.68
CA TRP A 79 0.79 -20.72 9.38
C TRP A 79 2.29 -20.49 9.09
N TYR A 80 3.19 -21.06 9.90
CA TYR A 80 4.63 -20.93 9.69
C TYR A 80 5.06 -21.48 8.33
N TYR A 81 4.59 -22.66 7.95
CA TYR A 81 4.86 -23.19 6.61
C TYR A 81 4.27 -22.32 5.50
N ALA A 82 3.13 -21.71 5.72
CA ALA A 82 2.50 -20.79 4.78
C ALA A 82 3.31 -19.48 4.60
N THR A 83 4.17 -19.12 5.55
CA THR A 83 5.12 -18.00 5.37
C THR A 83 6.35 -18.36 4.56
N LEU A 84 6.62 -19.64 4.33
CA LEU A 84 7.74 -20.14 3.53
C LEU A 84 7.33 -20.50 2.10
N GLN A 85 6.10 -20.97 1.93
CA GLN A 85 5.54 -21.36 0.64
C GLN A 85 4.05 -21.04 0.59
N VAL A 86 3.51 -20.78 -0.60
CA VAL A 86 2.07 -20.50 -0.76
C VAL A 86 1.23 -21.70 -0.35
N ASP A 87 0.39 -21.52 0.66
CA ASP A 87 -0.62 -22.49 1.09
C ASP A 87 -2.02 -22.02 0.67
N GLN A 88 -2.74 -22.84 -0.10
CA GLN A 88 -4.04 -22.47 -0.65
C GLN A 88 -5.07 -22.16 0.45
N ARG A 89 -5.03 -22.86 1.58
CA ARG A 89 -5.95 -22.61 2.72
C ARG A 89 -5.76 -21.22 3.31
N VAL A 90 -4.50 -20.82 3.48
CA VAL A 90 -4.17 -19.49 3.99
C VAL A 90 -4.50 -18.41 2.96
N LEU A 91 -4.23 -18.65 1.68
CA LEU A 91 -4.61 -17.76 0.59
C LEU A 91 -6.12 -17.54 0.52
N ASP A 92 -6.92 -18.58 0.67
CA ASP A 92 -8.38 -18.48 0.69
C ASP A 92 -8.89 -17.69 1.90
N ILE A 93 -8.29 -17.88 3.08
CA ILE A 93 -8.60 -17.09 4.27
C ILE A 93 -8.31 -15.61 4.02
N ILE A 94 -7.13 -15.29 3.51
CA ILE A 94 -6.72 -13.90 3.19
C ILE A 94 -7.70 -13.29 2.19
N ASN A 95 -7.99 -13.95 1.09
CA ASN A 95 -8.91 -13.48 0.06
C ASN A 95 -10.33 -13.24 0.60
N ASN A 96 -10.82 -14.12 1.46
CA ASN A 96 -12.12 -13.95 2.10
C ASN A 96 -12.16 -12.73 3.03
N LEU A 97 -11.09 -12.48 3.77
CA LEU A 97 -10.97 -11.28 4.62
C LEU A 97 -10.86 -9.99 3.82
N ILE A 98 -10.15 -10.01 2.70
CA ILE A 98 -10.06 -8.90 1.76
C ILE A 98 -11.44 -8.60 1.17
N LYS A 99 -12.13 -9.60 0.64
CA LYS A 99 -13.51 -9.45 0.11
C LYS A 99 -14.49 -8.91 1.14
N ALA A 100 -14.32 -9.28 2.40
CA ALA A 100 -15.12 -8.77 3.51
C ALA A 100 -14.72 -7.34 3.95
N GLY A 101 -13.73 -6.70 3.32
CA GLY A 101 -13.26 -5.35 3.65
C GLY A 101 -12.60 -5.22 5.03
N LYS A 102 -12.08 -6.34 5.57
CA LYS A 102 -11.53 -6.38 6.93
C LYS A 102 -10.03 -6.12 6.99
N VAL A 103 -9.34 -6.09 5.84
CA VAL A 103 -7.89 -5.89 5.77
C VAL A 103 -7.59 -4.43 5.52
N ARG A 104 -7.18 -3.73 6.57
CA ARG A 104 -6.90 -2.30 6.57
C ARG A 104 -5.52 -2.04 7.15
N VAL A 105 -4.77 -1.13 6.54
CA VAL A 105 -3.38 -0.87 6.89
C VAL A 105 -3.09 0.63 6.95
N LEU A 106 -2.10 1.00 7.75
CA LEU A 106 -1.39 2.27 7.62
C LEU A 106 -0.06 1.99 6.92
N ILE A 107 0.26 2.82 5.96
CA ILE A 107 1.56 2.83 5.29
C ILE A 107 2.31 4.10 5.66
N ASN A 108 3.63 3.99 5.77
CA ASN A 108 4.48 5.15 5.96
C ASN A 108 5.85 4.95 5.31
N ARG A 109 6.52 6.05 4.94
CA ARG A 109 7.91 6.08 4.50
C ARG A 109 8.77 6.82 5.52
N ASN A 110 9.93 6.26 5.82
CA ASN A 110 10.94 6.97 6.62
C ASN A 110 11.89 7.78 5.72
N PRO A 111 12.22 9.03 6.10
CA PRO A 111 11.76 9.73 7.29
C PRO A 111 10.32 10.24 7.16
N THR A 112 9.55 10.16 8.27
CA THR A 112 8.19 10.72 8.34
C THR A 112 8.29 12.21 8.63
N ILE A 113 8.30 13.03 7.57
CA ILE A 113 8.55 14.48 7.67
C ILE A 113 7.22 15.25 7.67
N PHE A 114 6.26 14.80 6.86
CA PHE A 114 4.99 15.47 6.66
C PHE A 114 3.84 14.70 7.28
N TYR A 115 2.75 15.38 7.52
CA TYR A 115 1.51 14.74 7.96
C TYR A 115 1.02 13.67 6.95
N GLN A 116 1.17 13.95 5.65
CA GLN A 116 0.82 13.05 4.57
C GLN A 116 1.77 11.84 4.42
N SER A 117 2.86 11.79 5.19
CA SER A 117 3.78 10.65 5.18
C SER A 117 3.20 9.40 5.88
N ILE A 118 2.01 9.51 6.48
CA ILE A 118 1.24 8.39 7.00
C ILE A 118 -0.08 8.32 6.26
N VAL A 119 -0.35 7.20 5.60
CA VAL A 119 -1.50 7.02 4.71
C VAL A 119 -2.28 5.78 5.08
N TYR A 120 -3.60 5.93 5.22
CA TYR A 120 -4.52 4.81 5.36
C TYR A 120 -4.84 4.19 4.00
N LYS A 121 -4.83 2.86 3.93
CA LYS A 121 -5.20 2.10 2.73
C LYS A 121 -6.04 0.87 3.09
N ARG A 122 -6.93 0.51 2.18
CA ARG A 122 -7.65 -0.77 2.20
C ARG A 122 -6.96 -1.75 1.26
N VAL A 123 -6.69 -2.94 1.74
CA VAL A 123 -6.16 -4.01 0.89
C VAL A 123 -7.32 -4.59 0.09
N VAL A 124 -7.20 -4.58 -1.23
CA VAL A 124 -8.23 -5.08 -2.15
C VAL A 124 -7.78 -6.30 -2.94
N GLU A 125 -6.48 -6.54 -2.99
CA GLU A 125 -5.89 -7.63 -3.75
C GLU A 125 -4.71 -8.25 -3.02
N CYS A 126 -4.61 -9.58 -3.05
CA CYS A 126 -3.46 -10.36 -2.63
C CYS A 126 -2.72 -10.83 -3.89
N THR A 127 -1.47 -10.42 -4.05
CA THR A 127 -0.62 -10.81 -5.18
C THR A 127 0.36 -11.91 -4.76
N LEU A 128 0.81 -12.71 -5.71
CA LEU A 128 1.88 -13.69 -5.47
C LEU A 128 3.27 -13.11 -5.72
N ASP A 129 3.34 -11.89 -6.19
CA ASP A 129 4.58 -11.13 -6.33
C ASP A 129 5.12 -10.70 -4.96
N PHE A 130 6.39 -10.27 -4.92
CA PHE A 130 7.03 -9.77 -3.69
C PHE A 130 6.99 -8.24 -3.56
N VAL A 131 6.08 -7.60 -4.29
CA VAL A 131 5.96 -6.14 -4.36
C VAL A 131 4.56 -5.69 -3.98
N MET A 132 4.47 -4.46 -3.53
CA MET A 132 3.23 -3.80 -3.15
C MET A 132 2.78 -2.89 -4.28
N GLY A 133 1.58 -3.13 -4.83
CA GLY A 133 0.99 -2.25 -5.84
C GLY A 133 0.22 -1.11 -5.20
N MET A 134 0.47 0.12 -5.65
CA MET A 134 -0.28 1.29 -5.19
C MET A 134 -0.50 2.30 -6.31
N ASP A 135 -1.46 3.20 -6.10
CA ASP A 135 -1.71 4.35 -6.95
C ASP A 135 -0.63 5.42 -6.81
N VAL A 136 -0.58 6.34 -7.76
CA VAL A 136 0.45 7.41 -7.80
C VAL A 136 0.15 8.62 -6.91
N TYR A 137 -1.10 8.82 -6.51
CA TYR A 137 -1.54 10.04 -5.83
C TYR A 137 -0.87 10.33 -4.46
N PRO A 138 -0.59 9.35 -3.59
CA PRO A 138 0.03 9.64 -2.31
C PRO A 138 1.56 9.73 -2.35
N LEU A 139 2.21 9.54 -3.50
CA LEU A 139 3.67 9.53 -3.63
C LEU A 139 4.31 10.84 -3.15
N ASP A 140 3.76 11.99 -3.54
CA ASP A 140 4.29 13.30 -3.12
C ASP A 140 4.25 13.46 -1.61
N GLY A 141 3.13 13.09 -0.96
CA GLY A 141 3.00 13.13 0.49
C GLY A 141 3.92 12.17 1.22
N LEU A 142 4.22 11.02 0.61
CA LEU A 142 5.17 10.03 1.11
C LEU A 142 6.62 10.40 0.73
N THR A 143 6.84 11.39 -0.13
CA THR A 143 8.14 11.69 -0.75
C THR A 143 8.79 10.43 -1.33
N ALA A 144 7.98 9.61 -2.00
CA ALA A 144 8.35 8.30 -2.54
C ALA A 144 8.27 8.31 -4.06
N ASP A 145 9.06 7.46 -4.70
CA ASP A 145 8.97 7.17 -6.13
C ASP A 145 9.10 5.67 -6.40
N PHE A 146 8.86 5.27 -7.66
CA PHE A 146 8.89 3.85 -8.05
C PHE A 146 10.26 3.40 -8.55
N ASP A 147 11.33 3.90 -7.96
CA ASP A 147 12.73 3.55 -8.28
C ASP A 147 13.28 2.40 -7.42
N GLY A 148 12.45 1.76 -6.62
CA GLY A 148 12.81 0.73 -5.64
C GLY A 148 12.58 1.15 -4.20
N ASP A 149 11.88 2.26 -3.98
CA ASP A 149 11.47 2.72 -2.65
C ASP A 149 10.65 1.66 -1.92
N THR A 150 10.82 1.63 -0.61
CA THR A 150 10.11 0.71 0.27
C THR A 150 9.28 1.46 1.29
N LEU A 151 8.06 1.01 1.51
CA LEU A 151 7.17 1.53 2.55
C LEU A 151 7.00 0.53 3.69
N ASN A 152 6.82 1.09 4.88
CA ASN A 152 6.44 0.32 6.05
C ASN A 152 4.92 0.17 6.09
N ILE A 153 4.47 -1.02 6.42
CA ILE A 153 3.06 -1.39 6.47
C ILE A 153 2.72 -1.80 7.89
N LYS A 154 1.64 -1.28 8.44
CA LYS A 154 1.13 -1.64 9.75
C LYS A 154 -0.33 -2.07 9.65
N MET A 155 -0.64 -3.29 10.11
CA MET A 155 -2.01 -3.80 10.13
C MET A 155 -2.87 -3.13 11.21
N LEU A 156 -4.11 -2.79 10.87
CA LEU A 156 -5.10 -2.23 11.78
C LEU A 156 -6.12 -3.31 12.17
N TYR A 157 -5.96 -3.90 13.35
CA TYR A 157 -6.83 -4.99 13.83
C TYR A 157 -8.13 -4.49 14.47
N ASN A 158 -8.06 -3.38 15.18
CA ASN A 158 -9.23 -2.83 15.87
C ASN A 158 -10.09 -2.05 14.88
N LYS A 159 -11.33 -2.50 14.67
CA LYS A 159 -12.27 -1.87 13.74
C LYS A 159 -12.49 -0.39 14.06
N ARG A 160 -12.75 -0.04 15.33
CA ARG A 160 -13.00 1.33 15.74
C ARG A 160 -11.81 2.24 15.46
N PHE A 161 -10.60 1.76 15.80
CA PHE A 161 -9.37 2.48 15.52
C PHE A 161 -9.12 2.62 14.00
N ALA A 162 -9.39 1.57 13.22
CA ALA A 162 -9.26 1.62 11.77
C ALA A 162 -10.26 2.62 11.12
N ASP A 163 -11.47 2.71 11.65
CA ASP A 163 -12.48 3.67 11.18
C ASP A 163 -12.05 5.13 11.50
N GLU A 164 -11.41 5.36 12.65
CA GLU A 164 -10.81 6.67 12.96
C GLU A 164 -9.59 6.98 12.08
N CYS A 165 -8.72 6.00 11.85
CA CYS A 165 -7.59 6.15 10.93
C CYS A 165 -8.06 6.47 9.50
N GLU A 166 -9.15 5.86 9.03
CA GLU A 166 -9.73 6.15 7.72
C GLU A 166 -10.18 7.62 7.61
N LYS A 167 -10.79 8.17 8.64
CA LYS A 167 -11.21 9.58 8.66
C LYS A 167 -10.02 10.55 8.63
N ILE A 168 -8.93 10.19 9.29
CA ILE A 168 -7.80 11.10 9.51
C ILE A 168 -6.73 10.95 8.42
N TYR A 169 -6.43 9.72 7.99
CA TYR A 169 -5.29 9.37 7.15
C TYR A 169 -5.67 8.84 5.76
N SER A 170 -6.95 8.74 5.41
CA SER A 170 -7.35 8.40 4.06
C SER A 170 -6.95 9.53 3.09
N PRO A 171 -6.28 9.23 1.97
CA PRO A 171 -5.91 10.24 0.98
C PRO A 171 -7.09 11.08 0.53
N ARG A 172 -8.25 10.45 0.34
CA ARG A 172 -9.48 11.13 -0.07
C ARG A 172 -9.94 12.18 0.93
N ASN A 173 -9.82 11.89 2.24
CA ASN A 173 -10.32 12.77 3.30
C ASN A 173 -9.27 13.76 3.80
N ALA A 174 -7.98 13.35 3.77
CA ALA A 174 -6.92 14.10 4.41
C ALA A 174 -6.05 14.92 3.45
N PHE A 175 -5.95 14.50 2.19
CA PHE A 175 -4.98 15.10 1.27
C PHE A 175 -5.60 15.99 0.21
N CYS A 176 -6.89 15.84 -0.07
CA CYS A 176 -7.55 16.67 -1.09
C CYS A 176 -7.72 18.12 -0.63
N ILE A 177 -7.92 18.35 0.66
CA ILE A 177 -8.11 19.69 1.23
C ILE A 177 -7.15 19.88 2.38
N SER A 178 -6.36 20.96 2.34
CA SER A 178 -5.50 21.37 3.44
C SER A 178 -6.35 21.72 4.67
N ARG A 179 -5.96 21.20 5.83
CA ARG A 179 -6.64 21.50 7.09
C ARG A 179 -6.35 22.89 7.62
N ASP A 180 -5.24 23.50 7.17
CA ASP A 180 -4.79 24.77 7.68
C ASP A 180 -5.46 25.95 6.97
N ASP A 181 -5.70 25.87 5.66
CA ASP A 181 -6.24 26.96 4.86
C ASP A 181 -7.48 26.61 4.03
N GLY A 182 -7.95 25.35 4.08
CA GLY A 182 -9.13 24.87 3.36
C GLY A 182 -8.97 24.84 1.83
N ARG A 183 -7.74 25.03 1.31
CA ARG A 183 -7.48 24.97 -0.12
C ARG A 183 -7.15 23.55 -0.57
N MET A 184 -7.23 23.31 -1.87
CA MET A 184 -6.73 22.05 -2.44
C MET A 184 -5.24 21.92 -2.15
N ASN A 185 -4.88 20.76 -1.58
CA ASN A 185 -3.50 20.48 -1.23
C ASN A 185 -2.67 20.32 -2.51
N SER A 186 -1.51 20.97 -2.57
CA SER A 186 -0.59 20.90 -3.71
C SER A 186 -0.02 19.49 -3.95
N SER A 187 -0.06 18.62 -2.94
CA SER A 187 0.35 17.20 -3.08
C SER A 187 -0.62 16.35 -3.91
N VAL A 188 -1.79 16.88 -4.28
CA VAL A 188 -2.74 16.27 -5.24
C VAL A 188 -2.69 17.06 -6.57
N ASN A 189 -1.57 17.59 -6.93
CA ASN A 189 -1.40 18.26 -8.20
C ASN A 189 -1.54 17.26 -9.36
N ILE A 190 -2.51 17.52 -10.20
CA ILE A 190 -2.55 16.93 -11.54
C ILE A 190 -1.30 17.49 -12.25
N PHE A 191 -0.34 16.64 -12.59
CA PHE A 191 0.85 17.04 -13.33
C PHE A 191 0.46 17.90 -14.54
N LYS A 192 1.21 18.97 -14.81
CA LYS A 192 0.95 19.87 -15.94
C LYS A 192 0.72 19.10 -17.24
N ASP A 193 1.50 18.05 -17.46
CA ASP A 193 1.37 17.20 -18.65
C ASP A 193 0.03 16.47 -18.73
N THR A 194 -0.53 16.04 -17.58
CA THR A 194 -1.88 15.44 -17.54
C THR A 194 -2.96 16.46 -17.89
N VAL A 195 -2.82 17.71 -17.42
CA VAL A 195 -3.76 18.80 -17.76
C VAL A 195 -3.66 19.14 -19.24
N ILE A 196 -2.44 19.19 -19.80
CA ILE A 196 -2.21 19.44 -21.23
C ILE A 196 -2.81 18.31 -22.06
N ASN A 197 -2.59 17.05 -21.67
CA ASN A 197 -3.14 15.89 -22.34
C ASN A 197 -4.68 15.83 -22.27
N LEU A 198 -5.28 16.13 -21.10
CA LEU A 198 -6.72 16.25 -20.93
C LEU A 198 -7.31 17.36 -21.80
N ASN A 199 -6.67 18.52 -21.85
CA ASN A 199 -7.07 19.63 -22.74
C ASN A 199 -6.96 19.22 -24.21
N GLY A 200 -5.91 18.50 -24.59
CA GLY A 200 -5.77 17.91 -25.92
C GLY A 200 -6.92 16.96 -26.27
N LEU A 201 -7.27 16.06 -25.36
CA LEU A 201 -8.39 15.11 -25.53
C LEU A 201 -9.75 15.82 -25.62
N ILE A 202 -9.98 16.85 -24.80
CA ILE A 202 -11.23 17.65 -24.84
C ILE A 202 -11.34 18.42 -26.14
N ASN A 203 -10.26 19.00 -26.64
CA ASN A 203 -10.26 19.72 -27.92
C ASN A 203 -10.45 18.77 -29.09
N LEU A 204 -9.78 17.60 -29.09
CA LEU A 204 -10.03 16.55 -30.08
C LEU A 204 -11.47 16.08 -30.06
N SER A 205 -12.11 15.94 -28.90
CA SER A 205 -13.53 15.57 -28.83
C SER A 205 -14.44 16.66 -29.40
N LYS A 206 -14.14 17.93 -29.14
CA LYS A 206 -14.90 19.05 -29.71
C LYS A 206 -14.78 19.13 -31.24
N GLU A 207 -13.57 18.86 -31.76
CA GLU A 207 -13.37 18.78 -33.23
C GLU A 207 -14.08 17.56 -33.84
N CYS A 208 -14.17 16.45 -33.12
CA CYS A 208 -14.88 15.25 -33.56
C CYS A 208 -16.40 15.43 -33.58
N TYR A 209 -16.95 16.30 -32.74
CA TYR A 209 -18.41 16.59 -32.72
C TYR A 209 -18.84 17.65 -33.76
N SER A 210 -17.93 18.35 -34.43
CA SER A 210 -18.28 19.21 -35.55
C SER A 210 -18.61 18.35 -36.78
N SER A 211 -19.75 18.60 -37.36
CA SER A 211 -20.45 17.75 -38.37
C SER A 211 -19.68 17.40 -39.64
N ASP A 212 -18.52 17.97 -39.89
CA ASP A 212 -17.74 17.76 -41.14
C ASP A 212 -16.61 16.73 -41.03
N ASN A 213 -16.46 16.05 -39.90
CA ASN A 213 -15.26 15.26 -39.62
C ASN A 213 -15.44 13.75 -39.46
N LYS A 214 -16.54 13.15 -39.95
CA LYS A 214 -16.72 11.68 -39.93
C LYS A 214 -15.54 10.90 -40.53
N GLN A 215 -14.89 11.45 -41.57
CA GLN A 215 -13.74 10.82 -42.22
C GLN A 215 -12.45 10.90 -41.38
N LYS A 216 -12.24 12.00 -40.66
CA LYS A 216 -11.09 12.14 -39.73
C LYS A 216 -11.23 11.26 -38.49
N ILE A 217 -12.44 11.03 -38.00
CA ILE A 217 -12.74 10.12 -36.90
C ILE A 217 -12.37 8.69 -37.26
N ALA A 218 -12.73 8.22 -38.44
CA ALA A 218 -12.38 6.88 -38.90
C ALA A 218 -10.86 6.69 -39.04
N ALA A 219 -10.13 7.68 -39.56
CA ALA A 219 -8.68 7.64 -39.66
C ALA A 219 -7.98 7.66 -38.32
N LEU A 220 -8.50 8.39 -37.32
CA LEU A 220 -7.97 8.41 -35.96
C LEU A 220 -8.27 7.10 -35.23
N GLN A 221 -9.45 6.55 -35.36
CA GLN A 221 -9.81 5.24 -34.77
C GLN A 221 -8.92 4.11 -35.31
N GLU A 222 -8.59 4.15 -36.61
CA GLU A 222 -7.70 3.18 -37.22
C GLU A 222 -6.25 3.34 -36.77
N LYS A 223 -5.79 4.58 -36.59
CA LYS A 223 -4.44 4.90 -36.09
C LYS A 223 -4.20 4.49 -34.63
N TYR A 224 -5.24 4.53 -33.80
CA TYR A 224 -5.14 4.21 -32.36
C TYR A 224 -5.64 2.79 -32.02
N LYS A 225 -6.17 2.05 -32.98
CA LYS A 225 -6.64 0.66 -32.79
C LYS A 225 -5.51 -0.33 -32.42
N ASN A 226 -4.26 0.05 -32.64
CA ASN A 226 -3.06 -0.75 -32.35
C ASN A 226 -2.32 -0.30 -31.08
N ILE A 227 -2.89 0.62 -30.28
CA ILE A 227 -2.25 1.17 -29.06
C ILE A 227 -3.02 0.78 -27.78
N ILE A 228 -4.17 0.09 -27.90
CA ILE A 228 -4.96 -0.43 -26.79
C ILE A 228 -4.79 -1.97 -26.67
#